data_183d3b7176f809729aa476db453f9f02
#
_entry.id   183d3b7176f809729aa476db453f9f02
#
_cell.length_a   1.000
_cell.length_b   1.000
_cell.length_c   1.000
_cell.angle_alpha   90.00
_cell.angle_beta   90.00
_cell.angle_gamma   90.00
#
_symmetry.space_group_name_H-M   'P 1'
#
loop_
_entity.id
_entity.type
_entity.pdbx_description
1 polymer ?
#
loop_
_entity_poly.entity_id
_entity_poly.type
_entity_poly.pdbx_seq_one_letter_code
_entity_poly.pdbx_strand_id
1 'polypeptide(L)'
;MLKKLLMSACALSLAATVAFGAQGVKFYVGEGDKDQAFMSLVNEKIQPIGFVLSDPHEHINDAYKTKWGMPTQTVKGVTSAHPDFDPTFKTTLNNLGFFSIMNDKVVGPLLIKEPSLGGFSPFNLGVYKKIGEEKTYVGHIMPKTMLDITGVKDKDVRAKFIASFTALDKITEKEIGSKVQYVDYKSLPAKPMMTFEIPFDRAEGVEKFKGDFQSKFEEAFEAHKYIIAGYKDIKASMIDNNIKFDRFDEYWVYSLCHFRFSEGIFNNARADANVFAPCSMYMYIDKNSNKMIVGMPRLGTWTSVMGIKDKKMTDSIVALDKEITQIMKDLGAKEL
;
A
#
# COMPACT_ATOMS: atom_id res chain seq x y z
N MET A 1 47.65 63.21 -9.57
CA MET A 1 47.74 61.74 -9.35
C MET A 1 46.43 61.25 -8.76
N LEU A 2 45.56 60.77 -9.61
CA LEU A 2 44.21 60.31 -9.20
C LEU A 2 44.20 58.77 -9.12
N LYS A 3 44.08 58.21 -7.90
CA LYS A 3 43.93 56.80 -7.70
C LYS A 3 42.45 56.46 -7.93
N LYS A 4 42.13 55.65 -8.97
CA LYS A 4 40.81 55.05 -9.21
C LYS A 4 40.66 53.87 -8.28
N LEU A 5 39.70 53.93 -7.37
CA LEU A 5 39.19 52.78 -6.65
C LEU A 5 38.20 52.06 -7.57
N LEU A 6 38.51 50.82 -7.95
CA LEU A 6 37.52 49.88 -8.52
C LEU A 6 36.81 49.19 -7.35
N MET A 7 35.56 49.50 -7.15
CA MET A 7 34.65 48.68 -6.34
C MET A 7 34.14 47.52 -7.21
N SER A 8 34.62 46.33 -6.88
CA SER A 8 34.09 45.07 -7.46
C SER A 8 32.82 44.69 -6.70
N ALA A 9 31.68 44.88 -7.33
CA ALA A 9 30.40 44.40 -6.79
C ALA A 9 30.28 42.91 -7.09
N CYS A 10 30.55 42.06 -6.09
CA CYS A 10 30.15 40.64 -6.15
C CYS A 10 28.63 40.54 -6.00
N ALA A 11 27.95 40.36 -7.11
CA ALA A 11 26.56 39.97 -7.10
C ALA A 11 26.49 38.51 -6.65
N LEU A 12 26.13 38.27 -5.38
CA LEU A 12 25.69 36.96 -4.93
C LEU A 12 24.31 36.67 -5.55
N SER A 13 24.32 35.92 -6.63
CA SER A 13 23.10 35.29 -7.12
C SER A 13 22.71 34.19 -6.13
N LEU A 14 21.77 34.46 -5.21
CA LEU A 14 21.02 33.41 -4.51
C LEU A 14 20.21 32.67 -5.57
N ALA A 15 20.74 31.57 -6.08
CA ALA A 15 19.93 30.58 -6.76
C ALA A 15 18.99 29.97 -5.70
N ALA A 16 17.76 30.44 -5.67
CA ALA A 16 16.69 29.75 -4.95
C ALA A 16 16.54 28.37 -5.60
N THR A 17 17.16 27.36 -5.00
CA THR A 17 16.87 25.97 -5.32
C THR A 17 15.42 25.74 -4.90
N VAL A 18 14.52 25.80 -5.88
CA VAL A 18 13.16 25.27 -5.71
C VAL A 18 13.36 23.78 -5.42
N ALA A 19 13.23 23.41 -4.17
CA ALA A 19 13.21 22.01 -3.79
C ALA A 19 11.97 21.40 -4.42
N PHE A 20 12.10 20.79 -5.58
CA PHE A 20 11.05 19.95 -6.15
C PHE A 20 10.79 18.82 -5.14
N GLY A 21 9.52 18.67 -4.75
CA GLY A 21 9.10 17.56 -3.90
C GLY A 21 9.48 16.22 -4.54
N ALA A 22 9.67 15.19 -3.73
CA ALA A 22 9.88 13.85 -4.25
C ALA A 22 8.56 13.31 -4.84
N GLN A 23 8.63 12.61 -5.97
CA GLN A 23 7.46 11.98 -6.58
C GLN A 23 7.01 10.79 -5.72
N GLY A 24 5.81 10.89 -5.16
CA GLY A 24 5.24 9.89 -4.25
C GLY A 24 4.45 8.80 -4.96
N VAL A 25 3.62 9.21 -5.90
CA VAL A 25 2.71 8.33 -6.63
C VAL A 25 2.74 8.70 -8.11
N LYS A 26 2.52 7.71 -8.96
CA LYS A 26 2.43 7.84 -10.41
C LYS A 26 1.13 7.25 -10.91
N PHE A 27 0.39 8.01 -11.74
CA PHE A 27 -0.79 7.54 -12.45
C PHE A 27 -0.62 7.70 -13.94
N TYR A 28 -0.99 6.67 -14.68
CA TYR A 28 -1.26 6.72 -16.11
C TYR A 28 -2.71 7.10 -16.31
N VAL A 29 -2.96 8.05 -17.20
CA VAL A 29 -4.29 8.63 -17.44
C VAL A 29 -4.74 8.22 -18.83
N GLY A 30 -5.76 7.37 -18.89
CA GLY A 30 -6.44 6.98 -20.12
C GLY A 30 -7.68 7.84 -20.36
N GLU A 31 -7.93 8.22 -21.61
CA GLU A 31 -9.17 8.87 -21.99
C GLU A 31 -10.30 7.82 -22.08
N GLY A 32 -11.48 8.17 -21.59
CA GLY A 32 -12.65 7.32 -21.53
C GLY A 32 -12.57 6.22 -20.48
N ASP A 33 -13.38 5.21 -20.68
CA ASP A 33 -13.41 4.00 -19.85
C ASP A 33 -12.28 3.04 -20.27
N LYS A 34 -11.45 2.64 -19.31
CA LYS A 34 -10.34 1.69 -19.50
C LYS A 34 -10.48 0.44 -18.66
N ASP A 35 -11.68 0.15 -18.16
CA ASP A 35 -11.88 -0.97 -17.26
C ASP A 35 -11.46 -2.31 -17.90
N GLN A 36 -11.93 -2.60 -19.11
CA GLN A 36 -11.53 -3.81 -19.84
C GLN A 36 -10.02 -3.88 -20.12
N ALA A 37 -9.41 -2.74 -20.49
CA ALA A 37 -7.97 -2.68 -20.73
C ALA A 37 -7.18 -2.93 -19.44
N PHE A 38 -7.65 -2.39 -18.33
CA PHE A 38 -7.07 -2.61 -17.01
C PHE A 38 -7.21 -4.07 -16.57
N MET A 39 -8.41 -4.68 -16.74
CA MET A 39 -8.62 -6.09 -16.41
C MET A 39 -7.75 -7.02 -17.27
N SER A 40 -7.58 -6.73 -18.57
CA SER A 40 -6.63 -7.46 -19.42
C SER A 40 -5.18 -7.24 -18.94
N LEU A 41 -4.82 -6.02 -18.52
CA LEU A 41 -3.50 -5.71 -17.96
C LEU A 41 -3.18 -6.64 -16.78
N VAL A 42 -4.04 -6.68 -15.76
CA VAL A 42 -3.76 -7.40 -14.51
C VAL A 42 -3.93 -8.92 -14.62
N ASN A 43 -4.81 -9.41 -15.50
CA ASN A 43 -5.07 -10.85 -15.64
C ASN A 43 -4.16 -11.53 -16.66
N GLU A 44 -3.70 -10.81 -17.71
CA GLU A 44 -3.01 -11.42 -18.83
C GLU A 44 -1.62 -10.84 -19.11
N LYS A 45 -1.46 -9.51 -18.97
CA LYS A 45 -0.26 -8.82 -19.48
C LYS A 45 0.88 -8.72 -18.47
N ILE A 46 0.58 -8.73 -17.16
CA ILE A 46 1.62 -8.63 -16.13
C ILE A 46 2.34 -9.97 -15.92
N GLN A 47 1.69 -11.10 -16.15
CA GLN A 47 2.27 -12.42 -15.97
C GLN A 47 3.51 -12.67 -16.84
N PRO A 48 3.51 -12.38 -18.16
CA PRO A 48 4.69 -12.56 -19.01
C PRO A 48 5.90 -11.73 -18.59
N ILE A 49 5.70 -10.64 -17.85
CA ILE A 49 6.78 -9.79 -17.33
C ILE A 49 7.14 -10.13 -15.86
N GLY A 50 6.64 -11.26 -15.35
CA GLY A 50 7.00 -11.85 -14.07
C GLY A 50 6.19 -11.40 -12.87
N PHE A 51 5.15 -10.58 -13.06
CA PHE A 51 4.25 -10.22 -11.95
C PHE A 51 3.13 -11.24 -11.78
N VAL A 52 2.78 -11.48 -10.54
CA VAL A 52 1.66 -12.33 -10.12
C VAL A 52 0.64 -11.46 -9.40
N LEU A 53 -0.62 -11.62 -9.79
CA LEU A 53 -1.77 -11.05 -9.08
C LEU A 53 -2.05 -11.92 -7.85
N SER A 54 -2.03 -11.30 -6.66
CA SER A 54 -2.34 -11.98 -5.40
C SER A 54 -3.81 -11.78 -5.02
N ASP A 55 -4.22 -10.52 -4.89
CA ASP A 55 -5.55 -10.16 -4.36
C ASP A 55 -6.21 -9.11 -5.27
N PRO A 56 -7.19 -9.49 -6.09
CA PRO A 56 -8.00 -8.57 -6.88
C PRO A 56 -9.14 -7.99 -6.05
N HIS A 57 -9.26 -6.68 -6.01
CA HIS A 57 -10.38 -5.95 -5.40
C HIS A 57 -11.01 -5.03 -6.43
N GLU A 58 -11.93 -5.60 -7.18
CA GLU A 58 -12.65 -4.92 -8.26
C GLU A 58 -13.87 -4.17 -7.72
N HIS A 59 -14.20 -3.03 -8.33
CA HIS A 59 -15.44 -2.28 -8.09
C HIS A 59 -15.79 -2.08 -6.60
N ILE A 60 -14.80 -1.72 -5.79
CA ILE A 60 -14.98 -1.52 -4.34
C ILE A 60 -16.00 -0.42 -4.02
N ASN A 61 -16.17 0.57 -4.91
CA ASN A 61 -17.22 1.56 -4.81
C ASN A 61 -18.64 0.94 -4.78
N ASP A 62 -18.86 -0.18 -5.48
CA ASP A 62 -20.15 -0.88 -5.45
C ASP A 62 -20.37 -1.60 -4.12
N ALA A 63 -19.31 -2.14 -3.52
CA ALA A 63 -19.38 -2.72 -2.19
C ALA A 63 -19.74 -1.64 -1.13
N TYR A 64 -19.16 -0.43 -1.23
CA TYR A 64 -19.54 0.69 -0.38
C TYR A 64 -21.00 1.10 -0.58
N LYS A 65 -21.45 1.19 -1.83
CA LYS A 65 -22.84 1.51 -2.18
C LYS A 65 -23.81 0.46 -1.64
N THR A 66 -23.48 -0.81 -1.79
CA THR A 66 -24.29 -1.91 -1.26
C THR A 66 -24.41 -1.83 0.25
N LYS A 67 -23.29 -1.56 0.95
CA LYS A 67 -23.26 -1.55 2.42
C LYS A 67 -23.94 -0.32 3.02
N TRP A 68 -23.72 0.87 2.46
CA TRP A 68 -24.20 2.12 3.07
C TRP A 68 -25.22 2.88 2.24
N GLY A 69 -25.27 2.67 0.93
CA GLY A 69 -26.13 3.44 0.03
C GLY A 69 -27.49 2.81 -0.24
N MET A 70 -27.72 1.56 0.17
CA MET A 70 -28.99 0.87 -0.07
C MET A 70 -29.86 0.86 1.19
N PRO A 71 -31.09 1.40 1.16
CA PRO A 71 -31.97 1.46 2.33
C PRO A 71 -32.52 0.08 2.75
N THR A 72 -32.51 -0.88 1.84
CA THR A 72 -33.00 -2.23 2.07
C THR A 72 -32.01 -3.27 1.57
N GLN A 73 -32.04 -4.44 2.17
CA GLN A 73 -31.31 -5.63 1.74
C GLN A 73 -32.25 -6.80 1.55
N THR A 74 -31.88 -7.73 0.67
CA THR A 74 -32.60 -9.01 0.51
C THR A 74 -31.67 -10.16 0.90
N VAL A 75 -32.01 -10.86 1.97
CA VAL A 75 -31.27 -12.03 2.45
C VAL A 75 -32.20 -13.24 2.41
N LYS A 76 -31.78 -14.29 1.70
CA LYS A 76 -32.59 -15.54 1.51
C LYS A 76 -34.02 -15.25 1.06
N GLY A 77 -34.22 -14.29 0.15
CA GLY A 77 -35.52 -13.91 -0.40
C GLY A 77 -36.37 -13.00 0.51
N VAL A 78 -35.90 -12.63 1.69
CA VAL A 78 -36.58 -11.69 2.59
C VAL A 78 -35.99 -10.32 2.48
N THR A 79 -36.78 -9.32 2.09
CA THR A 79 -36.38 -7.92 2.04
C THR A 79 -36.64 -7.24 3.38
N SER A 80 -35.61 -6.61 3.93
CA SER A 80 -35.66 -5.91 5.21
C SER A 80 -34.88 -4.58 5.13
N ALA A 81 -35.02 -3.71 6.13
CA ALA A 81 -34.16 -2.54 6.26
C ALA A 81 -32.69 -2.95 6.35
N HIS A 82 -31.82 -2.23 5.64
CA HIS A 82 -30.37 -2.50 5.70
C HIS A 82 -29.80 -1.94 7.01
N PRO A 83 -29.16 -2.76 7.86
CA PRO A 83 -28.70 -2.34 9.19
C PRO A 83 -27.64 -1.23 9.16
N ASP A 84 -26.82 -1.19 8.09
CA ASP A 84 -25.72 -0.23 7.92
C ASP A 84 -26.10 0.95 7.03
N PHE A 85 -27.37 1.11 6.63
CA PHE A 85 -27.78 2.18 5.73
C PHE A 85 -27.44 3.56 6.30
N ASP A 86 -26.77 4.36 5.50
CA ASP A 86 -26.38 5.73 5.80
C ASP A 86 -27.05 6.69 4.78
N PRO A 87 -28.11 7.43 5.17
CA PRO A 87 -28.80 8.32 4.24
C PRO A 87 -27.91 9.48 3.74
N THR A 88 -26.76 9.68 4.33
CA THR A 88 -25.77 10.69 3.91
C THR A 88 -24.73 10.15 2.94
N PHE A 89 -24.71 8.81 2.72
CA PHE A 89 -23.76 8.18 1.82
C PHE A 89 -23.90 8.74 0.39
N LYS A 90 -22.77 9.11 -0.19
CA LYS A 90 -22.65 9.52 -1.58
C LYS A 90 -21.38 8.92 -2.16
N THR A 91 -21.47 8.39 -3.37
CA THR A 91 -20.28 8.02 -4.14
C THR A 91 -19.90 9.10 -5.13
N THR A 92 -18.61 9.35 -5.26
CA THR A 92 -18.03 10.24 -6.27
C THR A 92 -17.29 9.46 -7.37
N LEU A 93 -17.32 8.12 -7.27
CA LEU A 93 -16.54 7.23 -8.12
C LEU A 93 -17.44 6.31 -8.95
N ASN A 94 -17.17 6.23 -10.26
CA ASN A 94 -17.75 5.24 -11.16
C ASN A 94 -17.01 3.89 -11.06
N ASN A 95 -15.68 3.93 -10.85
CA ASN A 95 -14.86 2.75 -10.62
C ASN A 95 -13.82 3.05 -9.54
N LEU A 96 -13.57 2.07 -8.72
CA LEU A 96 -12.49 2.04 -7.73
C LEU A 96 -12.04 0.60 -7.54
N GLY A 97 -10.77 0.34 -7.78
CA GLY A 97 -10.17 -0.97 -7.54
C GLY A 97 -8.73 -0.83 -7.09
N PHE A 98 -8.24 -1.88 -6.44
CA PHE A 98 -6.83 -2.03 -6.09
C PHE A 98 -6.45 -3.52 -6.16
N PHE A 99 -5.32 -3.78 -6.79
CA PHE A 99 -4.87 -5.11 -7.18
C PHE A 99 -3.47 -5.32 -6.64
N SER A 100 -3.36 -6.23 -5.69
CA SER A 100 -2.07 -6.57 -5.08
C SER A 100 -1.25 -7.43 -6.02
N ILE A 101 -0.10 -6.94 -6.46
CA ILE A 101 0.78 -7.61 -7.41
C ILE A 101 2.21 -7.68 -6.88
N MET A 102 2.94 -8.72 -7.26
CA MET A 102 4.34 -8.93 -6.86
C MET A 102 5.11 -9.64 -7.96
N ASN A 103 6.38 -9.29 -8.14
CA ASN A 103 7.32 -10.05 -8.96
C ASN A 103 8.18 -10.93 -8.04
N ASP A 104 7.72 -12.15 -7.78
CA ASP A 104 8.32 -13.08 -6.82
C ASP A 104 9.80 -13.35 -7.12
N LYS A 105 10.16 -13.52 -8.41
CA LYS A 105 11.53 -13.80 -8.83
C LYS A 105 12.51 -12.67 -8.57
N VAL A 106 12.05 -11.43 -8.65
CA VAL A 106 12.89 -10.26 -8.37
C VAL A 106 12.87 -9.92 -6.89
N VAL A 107 11.69 -9.91 -6.28
CA VAL A 107 11.50 -9.40 -4.91
C VAL A 107 11.92 -10.42 -3.86
N GLY A 108 11.73 -11.73 -4.10
CA GLY A 108 12.13 -12.77 -3.15
C GLY A 108 13.59 -12.67 -2.67
N PRO A 109 14.59 -12.61 -3.57
CA PRO A 109 15.98 -12.40 -3.17
C PRO A 109 16.23 -11.07 -2.44
N LEU A 110 15.42 -10.04 -2.68
CA LEU A 110 15.56 -8.75 -2.00
C LEU A 110 15.00 -8.80 -0.57
N LEU A 111 13.89 -9.52 -0.35
CA LEU A 111 13.33 -9.76 0.98
C LEU A 111 14.30 -10.49 1.92
N ILE A 112 15.16 -11.36 1.38
CA ILE A 112 16.20 -12.02 2.17
C ILE A 112 17.18 -11.00 2.77
N LYS A 113 17.49 -9.93 2.04
CA LYS A 113 18.38 -8.86 2.50
C LYS A 113 17.66 -7.84 3.36
N GLU A 114 16.50 -7.41 2.92
CA GLU A 114 15.70 -6.31 3.47
C GLU A 114 14.24 -6.77 3.70
N PRO A 115 13.96 -7.43 4.82
CA PRO A 115 12.62 -7.97 5.09
C PRO A 115 11.53 -6.90 5.15
N SER A 116 11.88 -5.65 5.48
CA SER A 116 10.93 -4.54 5.54
C SER A 116 10.25 -4.23 4.20
N LEU A 117 10.81 -4.71 3.07
CA LEU A 117 10.16 -4.63 1.76
C LEU A 117 8.79 -5.31 1.72
N GLY A 118 8.50 -6.23 2.64
CA GLY A 118 7.18 -6.84 2.79
C GLY A 118 6.05 -5.84 3.02
N GLY A 119 6.36 -4.62 3.50
CA GLY A 119 5.38 -3.54 3.59
C GLY A 119 4.83 -3.07 2.23
N PHE A 120 5.50 -3.45 1.12
CA PHE A 120 5.07 -3.21 -0.27
C PHE A 120 5.36 -4.42 -1.17
N SER A 121 5.27 -5.63 -0.64
CA SER A 121 5.52 -6.85 -1.39
C SER A 121 4.57 -7.96 -0.91
N PRO A 122 3.35 -8.02 -1.50
CA PRO A 122 2.88 -7.32 -2.70
C PRO A 122 2.62 -5.82 -2.51
N PHE A 123 2.59 -5.06 -3.61
CA PHE A 123 2.14 -3.67 -3.66
C PHE A 123 0.87 -3.53 -4.49
N ASN A 124 0.18 -2.39 -4.38
CA ASN A 124 -1.10 -2.19 -5.03
C ASN A 124 -0.96 -1.40 -6.34
N LEU A 125 -1.50 -1.98 -7.42
CA LEU A 125 -1.82 -1.26 -8.65
C LEU A 125 -3.28 -0.81 -8.53
N GLY A 126 -3.49 0.50 -8.37
CA GLY A 126 -4.80 1.09 -8.19
C GLY A 126 -5.44 1.53 -9.49
N VAL A 127 -6.75 1.41 -9.60
CA VAL A 127 -7.56 1.99 -10.68
C VAL A 127 -8.69 2.82 -10.08
N TYR A 128 -8.97 3.99 -10.65
CA TYR A 128 -10.19 4.73 -10.33
C TYR A 128 -10.70 5.56 -11.51
N LYS A 129 -12.02 5.80 -11.50
CA LYS A 129 -12.73 6.71 -12.42
C LYS A 129 -13.73 7.52 -11.60
N LYS A 130 -13.71 8.86 -11.74
CA LYS A 130 -14.64 9.73 -11.05
C LYS A 130 -15.92 9.92 -11.87
N ILE A 131 -17.04 10.14 -11.18
CA ILE A 131 -18.31 10.50 -11.81
C ILE A 131 -18.14 11.87 -12.49
N GLY A 132 -18.55 11.95 -13.75
CA GLY A 132 -18.47 13.18 -14.55
C GLY A 132 -17.10 13.46 -15.17
N GLU A 133 -16.10 12.59 -14.98
CA GLU A 133 -14.83 12.67 -15.69
C GLU A 133 -14.73 11.55 -16.75
N GLU A 134 -14.37 11.91 -17.98
CA GLU A 134 -14.09 10.96 -19.05
C GLU A 134 -12.61 10.53 -19.03
N LYS A 135 -12.18 10.04 -17.85
CA LYS A 135 -10.78 9.59 -17.62
C LYS A 135 -10.74 8.43 -16.66
N THR A 136 -9.86 7.49 -16.96
CA THR A 136 -9.47 6.40 -16.04
C THR A 136 -8.04 6.61 -15.59
N TYR A 137 -7.81 6.44 -14.31
CA TYR A 137 -6.49 6.58 -13.68
C TYR A 137 -6.02 5.22 -13.18
N VAL A 138 -4.82 4.81 -13.61
CA VAL A 138 -4.18 3.57 -13.15
C VAL A 138 -2.79 3.89 -12.65
N GLY A 139 -2.45 3.48 -11.43
CA GLY A 139 -1.16 3.88 -10.87
C GLY A 139 -0.71 3.06 -9.66
N HIS A 140 0.46 3.45 -9.17
CA HIS A 140 1.09 2.85 -8.01
C HIS A 140 1.96 3.88 -7.26
N ILE A 141 2.31 3.57 -6.02
CA ILE A 141 3.32 4.34 -5.29
C ILE A 141 4.66 4.21 -6.03
N MET A 142 5.39 5.31 -6.15
CA MET A 142 6.72 5.27 -6.75
C MET A 142 7.63 4.30 -6.00
N PRO A 143 8.36 3.40 -6.67
CA PRO A 143 9.20 2.40 -6.00
C PRO A 143 10.27 3.03 -5.11
N LYS A 144 10.79 4.20 -5.48
CA LYS A 144 11.70 4.97 -4.61
C LYS A 144 11.02 5.36 -3.30
N THR A 145 9.77 5.78 -3.35
CA THR A 145 8.98 6.18 -2.17
C THR A 145 8.67 4.97 -1.28
N MET A 146 8.34 3.81 -1.85
CA MET A 146 8.19 2.56 -1.10
C MET A 146 9.47 2.22 -0.31
N LEU A 147 10.65 2.34 -0.96
CA LEU A 147 11.95 2.11 -0.33
C LEU A 147 12.29 3.15 0.74
N ASP A 148 11.88 4.39 0.55
CA ASP A 148 12.10 5.45 1.54
C ASP A 148 11.19 5.24 2.77
N ILE A 149 9.94 4.80 2.57
CA ILE A 149 9.01 4.43 3.65
C ILE A 149 9.53 3.23 4.44
N THR A 150 9.94 2.16 3.76
CA THR A 150 10.46 0.95 4.41
C THR A 150 11.85 1.11 5.03
N GLY A 151 12.51 2.24 4.76
CA GLY A 151 13.81 2.58 5.34
C GLY A 151 15.00 1.84 4.73
N VAL A 152 14.81 1.16 3.60
CA VAL A 152 15.86 0.41 2.89
C VAL A 152 16.99 1.32 2.43
N LYS A 153 18.23 1.01 2.85
CA LYS A 153 19.45 1.80 2.54
C LYS A 153 20.39 1.09 1.57
N ASP A 154 20.33 -0.23 1.46
CA ASP A 154 21.19 -1.00 0.55
C ASP A 154 20.97 -0.54 -0.91
N LYS A 155 22.04 -0.03 -1.52
CA LYS A 155 21.99 0.56 -2.87
C LYS A 155 21.67 -0.46 -3.95
N ASP A 156 22.14 -1.70 -3.82
CA ASP A 156 21.88 -2.79 -4.77
C ASP A 156 20.42 -3.23 -4.69
N VAL A 157 19.89 -3.40 -3.48
CA VAL A 157 18.47 -3.69 -3.26
C VAL A 157 17.60 -2.59 -3.85
N ARG A 158 17.91 -1.32 -3.56
CA ARG A 158 17.17 -0.18 -4.11
C ARG A 158 17.17 -0.17 -5.63
N ALA A 159 18.32 -0.34 -6.24
CA ALA A 159 18.45 -0.32 -7.71
C ALA A 159 17.63 -1.45 -8.36
N LYS A 160 17.72 -2.67 -7.83
CA LYS A 160 16.98 -3.84 -8.36
C LYS A 160 15.47 -3.70 -8.16
N PHE A 161 15.04 -3.24 -6.99
CA PHE A 161 13.62 -3.01 -6.71
C PHE A 161 13.04 -1.95 -7.66
N ILE A 162 13.71 -0.80 -7.84
CA ILE A 162 13.26 0.24 -8.77
C ILE A 162 13.21 -0.28 -10.21
N ALA A 163 14.24 -1.01 -10.63
CA ALA A 163 14.32 -1.55 -11.99
C ALA A 163 13.19 -2.54 -12.31
N SER A 164 12.67 -3.26 -11.30
CA SER A 164 11.58 -4.22 -11.50
C SER A 164 10.28 -3.58 -12.00
N PHE A 165 10.07 -2.29 -11.77
CA PHE A 165 8.88 -1.58 -12.22
C PHE A 165 8.93 -1.13 -13.69
N THR A 166 10.11 -1.15 -14.32
CA THR A 166 10.27 -0.64 -15.70
C THR A 166 9.38 -1.33 -16.72
N ALA A 167 9.25 -2.66 -16.64
CA ALA A 167 8.40 -3.42 -17.55
C ALA A 167 6.91 -3.19 -17.26
N LEU A 168 6.53 -3.11 -15.98
CA LEU A 168 5.17 -2.79 -15.55
C LEU A 168 4.75 -1.42 -16.04
N ASP A 169 5.60 -0.42 -15.85
CA ASP A 169 5.37 0.94 -16.30
C ASP A 169 5.12 1.02 -17.81
N LYS A 170 5.97 0.37 -18.62
CA LYS A 170 5.81 0.35 -20.07
C LYS A 170 4.51 -0.30 -20.53
N ILE A 171 4.12 -1.40 -19.90
CA ILE A 171 2.90 -2.09 -20.31
C ILE A 171 1.66 -1.32 -19.84
N THR A 172 1.70 -0.71 -18.65
CA THR A 172 0.61 0.15 -18.15
C THR A 172 0.43 1.38 -19.04
N GLU A 173 1.53 2.02 -19.44
CA GLU A 173 1.50 3.13 -20.41
C GLU A 173 0.84 2.74 -21.73
N LYS A 174 1.21 1.58 -22.27
CA LYS A 174 0.67 1.07 -23.55
C LYS A 174 -0.83 0.77 -23.46
N GLU A 175 -1.28 0.11 -22.41
CA GLU A 175 -2.68 -0.36 -22.29
C GLU A 175 -3.63 0.75 -21.81
N ILE A 176 -3.17 1.66 -20.96
CA ILE A 176 -4.01 2.69 -20.34
C ILE A 176 -3.88 4.04 -21.06
N GLY A 177 -2.64 4.52 -21.25
CA GLY A 177 -2.36 5.79 -21.88
C GLY A 177 -1.02 6.38 -21.48
N SER A 178 -0.45 7.21 -22.36
CA SER A 178 0.90 7.78 -22.17
C SER A 178 0.94 9.05 -21.33
N LYS A 179 -0.23 9.64 -21.00
CA LYS A 179 -0.28 10.80 -20.11
C LYS A 179 -0.03 10.36 -18.68
N VAL A 180 0.95 10.99 -18.02
CA VAL A 180 1.32 10.67 -16.64
C VAL A 180 1.01 11.83 -15.72
N GLN A 181 0.45 11.51 -14.55
CA GLN A 181 0.24 12.43 -13.43
C GLN A 181 1.01 11.94 -12.22
N TYR A 182 1.73 12.85 -11.56
CA TYR A 182 2.43 12.56 -10.31
C TYR A 182 1.76 13.25 -9.13
N VAL A 183 1.87 12.63 -7.97
CA VAL A 183 1.60 13.25 -6.67
C VAL A 183 2.94 13.43 -5.98
N ASP A 184 3.32 14.67 -5.73
CA ASP A 184 4.59 15.02 -5.10
C ASP A 184 4.42 15.22 -3.60
N TYR A 185 5.45 14.87 -2.82
CA TYR A 185 5.47 15.08 -1.37
C TYR A 185 6.77 15.75 -0.92
N LYS A 186 6.72 16.41 0.24
CA LYS A 186 7.88 17.14 0.78
C LYS A 186 8.73 16.28 1.70
N SER A 187 8.10 15.53 2.59
CA SER A 187 8.79 14.68 3.58
C SER A 187 7.90 13.54 4.03
N LEU A 188 8.51 12.45 4.47
CA LEU A 188 7.84 11.38 5.18
C LEU A 188 7.75 11.70 6.69
N PRO A 189 6.85 11.04 7.45
CA PRO A 189 6.87 11.10 8.91
C PRO A 189 8.21 10.60 9.46
N ALA A 190 8.57 11.02 10.66
CA ALA A 190 9.84 10.64 11.28
C ALA A 190 9.98 9.11 11.48
N LYS A 191 8.88 8.43 11.74
CA LYS A 191 8.78 6.97 11.82
C LYS A 191 7.74 6.49 10.80
N PRO A 192 8.11 6.26 9.54
CA PRO A 192 7.15 5.88 8.49
C PRO A 192 6.67 4.43 8.58
N MET A 193 7.39 3.57 9.31
CA MET A 193 7.00 2.19 9.60
C MET A 193 6.59 2.04 11.07
N MET A 194 5.65 1.17 11.34
CA MET A 194 5.50 0.53 12.65
C MET A 194 6.11 -0.86 12.57
N THR A 195 6.87 -1.23 13.60
CA THR A 195 7.55 -2.51 13.68
C THR A 195 7.42 -3.06 15.09
N PHE A 196 7.15 -4.34 15.19
CA PHE A 196 6.93 -5.03 16.47
C PHE A 196 7.75 -6.31 16.52
N GLU A 197 8.13 -6.72 17.74
CA GLU A 197 8.61 -8.06 18.01
C GLU A 197 7.62 -8.81 18.92
N ILE A 198 7.43 -10.10 18.66
CA ILE A 198 6.60 -11.00 19.47
C ILE A 198 7.46 -12.20 19.85
N PRO A 199 7.78 -12.37 21.16
CA PRO A 199 8.53 -13.54 21.60
C PRO A 199 7.64 -14.78 21.60
N PHE A 200 8.23 -15.94 21.31
CA PHE A 200 7.56 -17.24 21.41
C PHE A 200 8.52 -18.33 21.87
N ASP A 201 7.94 -19.40 22.42
CA ASP A 201 8.74 -20.59 22.76
C ASP A 201 8.89 -21.48 21.53
N ARG A 202 10.11 -21.53 20.99
CA ARG A 202 10.43 -22.33 19.83
C ARG A 202 10.27 -23.84 20.08
N ALA A 203 10.38 -24.29 21.34
CA ALA A 203 10.19 -25.70 21.69
C ALA A 203 8.76 -26.18 21.46
N GLU A 204 7.77 -25.29 21.48
CA GLU A 204 6.38 -25.59 21.12
C GLU A 204 6.14 -25.76 19.62
N GLY A 205 7.12 -25.39 18.79
CA GLY A 205 7.06 -25.49 17.34
C GLY A 205 6.66 -24.20 16.63
N VAL A 206 7.37 -23.86 15.56
CA VAL A 206 7.16 -22.63 14.78
C VAL A 206 5.79 -22.63 14.08
N GLU A 207 5.43 -23.76 13.47
CA GLU A 207 4.15 -23.92 12.75
C GLU A 207 2.94 -23.78 13.71
N LYS A 208 3.05 -24.37 14.91
CA LYS A 208 2.00 -24.23 15.93
C LYS A 208 1.85 -22.77 16.35
N PHE A 209 2.98 -22.10 16.65
CA PHE A 209 2.96 -20.67 17.00
C PHE A 209 2.36 -19.81 15.89
N LYS A 210 2.76 -20.05 14.62
CA LYS A 210 2.21 -19.34 13.46
C LYS A 210 0.68 -19.48 13.41
N GLY A 211 0.16 -20.71 13.46
CA GLY A 211 -1.28 -20.98 13.39
C GLY A 211 -2.06 -20.34 14.54
N ASP A 212 -1.58 -20.49 15.77
CA ASP A 212 -2.19 -19.90 16.96
C ASP A 212 -2.18 -18.36 16.90
N PHE A 213 -1.09 -17.78 16.40
CA PHE A 213 -0.98 -16.34 16.24
C PHE A 213 -1.90 -15.81 15.13
N GLN A 214 -1.95 -16.47 13.97
CA GLN A 214 -2.82 -16.09 12.86
C GLN A 214 -4.29 -16.04 13.29
N SER A 215 -4.76 -17.07 13.98
CA SER A 215 -6.14 -17.12 14.48
C SER A 215 -6.47 -15.94 15.41
N LYS A 216 -5.58 -15.65 16.37
CA LYS A 216 -5.76 -14.53 17.30
C LYS A 216 -5.68 -13.17 16.60
N PHE A 217 -4.78 -13.05 15.64
CA PHE A 217 -4.58 -11.84 14.84
C PHE A 217 -5.83 -11.52 14.01
N GLU A 218 -6.34 -12.49 13.29
CA GLU A 218 -7.54 -12.35 12.46
C GLU A 218 -8.74 -11.96 13.32
N GLU A 219 -8.99 -12.69 14.43
CA GLU A 219 -10.07 -12.37 15.38
C GLU A 219 -9.94 -10.96 15.94
N ALA A 220 -8.73 -10.53 16.36
CA ALA A 220 -8.52 -9.21 16.95
C ALA A 220 -8.77 -8.08 15.93
N PHE A 221 -8.26 -8.21 14.69
CA PHE A 221 -8.47 -7.19 13.67
C PHE A 221 -9.94 -7.13 13.21
N GLU A 222 -10.61 -8.27 13.04
CA GLU A 222 -12.03 -8.32 12.68
C GLU A 222 -12.93 -7.71 13.78
N ALA A 223 -12.62 -7.95 15.05
CA ALA A 223 -13.32 -7.32 16.18
C ALA A 223 -13.24 -5.78 16.15
N HIS A 224 -12.16 -5.24 15.61
CA HIS A 224 -11.94 -3.82 15.35
C HIS A 224 -12.41 -3.35 13.97
N LYS A 225 -13.22 -4.17 13.26
CA LYS A 225 -13.83 -3.85 11.95
C LYS A 225 -12.84 -3.71 10.80
N TYR A 226 -11.65 -4.29 10.94
CA TYR A 226 -10.78 -4.52 9.80
C TYR A 226 -11.25 -5.74 9.01
N ILE A 227 -11.06 -5.68 7.72
CA ILE A 227 -11.25 -6.81 6.82
C ILE A 227 -9.87 -7.35 6.50
N ILE A 228 -9.70 -8.67 6.61
CA ILE A 228 -8.56 -9.37 6.04
C ILE A 228 -8.82 -9.44 4.53
N ALA A 229 -8.28 -8.46 3.81
CA ALA A 229 -8.53 -8.31 2.39
C ALA A 229 -7.67 -9.27 1.55
N GLY A 230 -6.59 -9.81 2.11
CA GLY A 230 -5.75 -10.77 1.43
C GLY A 230 -4.71 -11.39 2.35
N TYR A 231 -4.16 -12.52 1.90
CA TYR A 231 -3.08 -13.25 2.55
C TYR A 231 -2.14 -13.84 1.50
N LYS A 232 -0.85 -13.65 1.66
CA LYS A 232 0.17 -14.29 0.83
C LYS A 232 1.22 -14.94 1.72
N ASP A 233 1.34 -16.28 1.63
CA ASP A 233 2.49 -16.99 2.17
C ASP A 233 3.68 -16.80 1.23
N ILE A 234 4.54 -15.86 1.60
CA ILE A 234 5.72 -15.51 0.79
C ILE A 234 6.69 -16.68 0.75
N LYS A 235 6.92 -17.35 1.89
CA LYS A 235 7.85 -18.48 1.92
C LYS A 235 7.40 -19.63 1.04
N ALA A 236 6.12 -20.02 1.13
CA ALA A 236 5.55 -21.06 0.26
C ALA A 236 5.69 -20.65 -1.22
N SER A 237 5.32 -19.41 -1.56
CA SER A 237 5.44 -18.89 -2.93
C SER A 237 6.89 -18.93 -3.46
N MET A 238 7.89 -18.63 -2.62
CA MET A 238 9.29 -18.73 -3.01
C MET A 238 9.72 -20.18 -3.28
N ILE A 239 9.29 -21.13 -2.44
CA ILE A 239 9.56 -22.56 -2.62
C ILE A 239 8.94 -23.06 -3.92
N ASP A 240 7.66 -22.73 -4.18
CA ASP A 240 6.95 -23.15 -5.39
C ASP A 240 7.60 -22.60 -6.67
N ASN A 241 8.20 -21.44 -6.60
CA ASN A 241 8.94 -20.81 -7.70
C ASN A 241 10.43 -21.24 -7.76
N ASN A 242 10.88 -22.20 -6.95
CA ASN A 242 12.27 -22.64 -6.82
C ASN A 242 13.26 -21.50 -6.47
N ILE A 243 12.81 -20.54 -5.69
CA ILE A 243 13.61 -19.42 -5.21
C ILE A 243 14.17 -19.80 -3.84
N LYS A 244 15.49 -19.76 -3.68
CA LYS A 244 16.13 -20.01 -2.39
C LYS A 244 15.72 -18.93 -1.38
N PHE A 245 15.07 -19.34 -0.29
CA PHE A 245 14.52 -18.45 0.75
C PHE A 245 14.83 -18.96 2.16
N ASP A 246 16.11 -19.38 2.36
CA ASP A 246 16.55 -20.15 3.55
C ASP A 246 16.75 -19.31 4.81
N ARG A 247 16.68 -17.99 4.73
CA ARG A 247 16.85 -17.11 5.90
C ARG A 247 15.74 -17.30 6.92
N PHE A 248 14.51 -17.53 6.45
CA PHE A 248 13.33 -17.53 7.30
C PHE A 248 12.78 -18.92 7.53
N ASP A 249 12.30 -19.19 8.75
CA ASP A 249 11.41 -20.32 9.01
C ASP A 249 10.03 -20.04 8.45
N GLU A 250 9.55 -18.78 8.61
CA GLU A 250 8.27 -18.32 8.09
C GLU A 250 8.37 -16.88 7.57
N TYR A 251 7.61 -16.59 6.51
CA TYR A 251 7.40 -15.23 6.00
C TYR A 251 6.07 -15.13 5.26
N TRP A 252 5.17 -14.25 5.72
CA TRP A 252 3.87 -14.02 5.09
C TRP A 252 3.45 -12.55 5.19
N VAL A 253 2.43 -12.17 4.44
CA VAL A 253 1.87 -10.82 4.41
C VAL A 253 0.36 -10.90 4.49
N TYR A 254 -0.23 -10.13 5.39
CA TYR A 254 -1.65 -9.83 5.39
C TYR A 254 -1.93 -8.50 4.70
N SER A 255 -3.04 -8.43 3.97
CA SER A 255 -3.60 -7.21 3.42
C SER A 255 -4.78 -6.78 4.29
N LEU A 256 -4.68 -5.63 4.95
CA LEU A 256 -5.66 -5.13 5.92
C LEU A 256 -6.43 -3.94 5.35
N CYS A 257 -7.74 -3.91 5.54
CA CYS A 257 -8.58 -2.79 5.14
C CYS A 257 -9.59 -2.44 6.24
N HIS A 258 -9.57 -1.20 6.74
CA HIS A 258 -10.65 -0.67 7.55
C HIS A 258 -11.70 -0.03 6.65
N PHE A 259 -12.80 -0.76 6.39
CA PHE A 259 -13.70 -0.49 5.28
C PHE A 259 -14.38 0.88 5.33
N ARG A 260 -14.83 1.33 6.52
CA ARG A 260 -15.43 2.68 6.68
C ARG A 260 -14.42 3.81 6.48
N PHE A 261 -13.18 3.61 6.94
CA PHE A 261 -12.12 4.58 6.73
C PHE A 261 -11.76 4.70 5.24
N SER A 262 -11.61 3.57 4.55
CA SER A 262 -11.28 3.55 3.12
C SER A 262 -12.37 4.20 2.27
N GLU A 263 -13.65 3.95 2.58
CA GLU A 263 -14.76 4.66 1.94
C GLU A 263 -14.63 6.18 2.12
N GLY A 264 -14.44 6.63 3.36
CA GLY A 264 -14.35 8.05 3.67
C GLY A 264 -13.21 8.76 2.95
N ILE A 265 -12.03 8.13 2.87
CA ILE A 265 -10.88 8.74 2.20
C ILE A 265 -11.04 8.78 0.68
N PHE A 266 -11.53 7.70 0.07
CA PHE A 266 -11.61 7.61 -1.39
C PHE A 266 -12.77 8.45 -1.97
N ASN A 267 -13.95 8.40 -1.36
CA ASN A 267 -15.11 9.14 -1.84
C ASN A 267 -15.09 10.63 -1.49
N ASN A 268 -14.53 11.01 -0.33
CA ASN A 268 -14.67 12.38 0.15
C ASN A 268 -13.39 13.21 0.04
N ALA A 269 -12.22 12.57 -0.06
CA ALA A 269 -10.96 13.28 -0.03
C ALA A 269 -10.07 12.97 -1.25
N ARG A 270 -9.64 11.71 -1.39
CA ARG A 270 -8.54 11.36 -2.27
C ARG A 270 -8.74 9.97 -2.90
N ALA A 271 -9.44 9.90 -4.05
CA ALA A 271 -9.58 8.66 -4.82
C ALA A 271 -8.22 8.05 -5.20
N ASP A 272 -7.23 8.89 -5.45
CA ASP A 272 -5.86 8.54 -5.80
C ASP A 272 -5.05 7.92 -4.64
N ALA A 273 -5.58 7.95 -3.40
CA ALA A 273 -4.97 7.22 -2.28
C ALA A 273 -5.22 5.70 -2.33
N ASN A 274 -6.01 5.21 -3.30
CA ASN A 274 -6.28 3.77 -3.48
C ASN A 274 -5.02 2.92 -3.68
N VAL A 275 -3.93 3.50 -4.15
CA VAL A 275 -2.63 2.82 -4.29
C VAL A 275 -1.98 2.41 -2.96
N PHE A 276 -2.48 2.93 -1.84
CA PHE A 276 -2.05 2.56 -0.49
C PHE A 276 -2.91 1.44 0.12
N ALA A 277 -4.06 1.12 -0.48
CA ALA A 277 -5.00 0.13 0.05
C ALA A 277 -5.03 -1.13 -0.82
N PRO A 278 -5.21 -2.32 -0.19
CA PRO A 278 -5.15 -2.57 1.25
C PRO A 278 -3.74 -2.40 1.82
N CYS A 279 -3.62 -2.19 3.14
CA CYS A 279 -2.34 -2.02 3.80
C CYS A 279 -1.65 -3.36 4.01
N SER A 280 -0.43 -3.52 3.53
CA SER A 280 0.36 -4.74 3.73
C SER A 280 1.02 -4.75 5.11
N MET A 281 0.74 -5.78 5.91
CA MET A 281 1.42 -6.08 7.15
C MET A 281 2.21 -7.37 6.98
N TYR A 282 3.53 -7.26 6.91
CA TYR A 282 4.42 -8.43 6.79
C TYR A 282 4.79 -8.99 8.15
N MET A 283 5.02 -10.29 8.18
CA MET A 283 5.43 -11.04 9.36
C MET A 283 6.48 -12.06 8.96
N TYR A 284 7.54 -12.19 9.78
CA TYR A 284 8.53 -13.21 9.52
C TYR A 284 9.18 -13.73 10.81
N ILE A 285 9.70 -14.94 10.72
CA ILE A 285 10.50 -15.61 11.76
C ILE A 285 11.83 -15.97 11.10
N ASP A 286 12.93 -15.32 11.52
CA ASP A 286 14.27 -15.70 11.09
C ASP A 286 14.60 -17.10 11.62
N LYS A 287 15.39 -17.87 10.87
CA LYS A 287 15.88 -19.19 11.33
C LYS A 287 16.54 -19.06 12.69
N ASN A 288 16.20 -20.01 13.56
CA ASN A 288 16.71 -20.09 14.94
C ASN A 288 16.34 -18.91 15.85
N SER A 289 15.44 -18.03 15.42
CA SER A 289 14.92 -16.94 16.24
C SER A 289 13.79 -17.43 17.16
N ASN A 290 13.74 -16.89 18.39
CA ASN A 290 12.61 -17.03 19.31
C ASN A 290 11.66 -15.81 19.24
N LYS A 291 11.74 -15.07 18.15
CA LYS A 291 10.93 -13.87 17.94
C LYS A 291 10.37 -13.85 16.52
N MET A 292 9.12 -13.48 16.42
CA MET A 292 8.51 -13.06 15.18
C MET A 292 8.61 -11.53 15.07
N ILE A 293 8.94 -11.05 13.88
CA ILE A 293 8.92 -9.63 13.56
C ILE A 293 7.67 -9.34 12.71
N VAL A 294 6.98 -8.27 13.06
CA VAL A 294 5.82 -7.75 12.34
C VAL A 294 6.08 -6.32 11.94
N GLY A 295 5.73 -5.93 10.72
CA GLY A 295 5.86 -4.54 10.30
C GLY A 295 4.87 -4.14 9.23
N MET A 296 4.51 -2.86 9.24
CA MET A 296 3.70 -2.24 8.18
C MET A 296 4.00 -0.75 8.05
N PRO A 297 3.79 -0.16 6.86
CA PRO A 297 3.79 1.29 6.70
C PRO A 297 2.71 1.93 7.57
N ARG A 298 3.06 2.98 8.34
CA ARG A 298 2.05 3.74 9.08
C ARG A 298 1.08 4.44 8.13
N LEU A 299 -0.18 4.51 8.50
CA LEU A 299 -1.17 5.26 7.75
C LEU A 299 -0.82 6.76 7.67
N GLY A 300 -0.05 7.28 8.63
CA GLY A 300 0.51 8.62 8.58
C GLY A 300 1.35 8.90 7.32
N THR A 301 1.87 7.89 6.63
CA THR A 301 2.53 8.04 5.33
C THR A 301 1.56 8.50 4.23
N TRP A 302 0.28 8.10 4.30
CA TRP A 302 -0.77 8.56 3.39
C TRP A 302 -0.94 10.08 3.47
N THR A 303 -0.99 10.60 4.71
CA THR A 303 -1.09 12.06 4.94
C THR A 303 0.06 12.79 4.27
N SER A 304 1.28 12.31 4.47
CA SER A 304 2.48 12.96 3.95
C SER A 304 2.60 12.84 2.43
N VAL A 305 2.47 11.63 1.87
CA VAL A 305 2.67 11.36 0.45
C VAL A 305 1.54 11.92 -0.40
N MET A 306 0.29 11.78 0.07
CA MET A 306 -0.88 12.27 -0.65
C MET A 306 -1.22 13.73 -0.35
N GLY A 307 -0.53 14.38 0.59
CA GLY A 307 -0.78 15.75 0.97
C GLY A 307 -2.19 15.97 1.55
N ILE A 308 -2.71 15.02 2.33
CA ILE A 308 -4.04 15.11 2.96
C ILE A 308 -3.98 16.17 4.06
N LYS A 309 -4.80 17.22 3.94
CA LYS A 309 -4.83 18.36 4.86
C LYS A 309 -6.14 18.45 5.65
N ASP A 310 -7.16 17.72 5.26
CA ASP A 310 -8.42 17.68 5.99
C ASP A 310 -8.19 17.18 7.41
N LYS A 311 -8.60 17.99 8.39
CA LYS A 311 -8.32 17.70 9.82
C LYS A 311 -9.03 16.44 10.30
N LYS A 312 -10.27 16.22 9.89
CA LYS A 312 -11.04 15.04 10.30
C LYS A 312 -10.40 13.77 9.76
N MET A 313 -9.92 13.82 8.52
CA MET A 313 -9.24 12.70 7.89
C MET A 313 -7.89 12.42 8.53
N THR A 314 -7.09 13.45 8.79
CA THR A 314 -5.78 13.28 9.44
C THR A 314 -5.92 12.77 10.88
N ASP A 315 -6.92 13.26 11.64
CA ASP A 315 -7.21 12.75 12.98
C ASP A 315 -7.63 11.27 12.94
N SER A 316 -8.44 10.85 11.94
CA SER A 316 -8.81 9.45 11.74
C SER A 316 -7.60 8.58 11.42
N ILE A 317 -6.69 9.04 10.57
CA ILE A 317 -5.43 8.33 10.24
C ILE A 317 -4.59 8.11 11.51
N VAL A 318 -4.44 9.15 12.34
CA VAL A 318 -3.69 9.04 13.61
C VAL A 318 -4.38 8.10 14.59
N ALA A 319 -5.71 8.11 14.64
CA ALA A 319 -6.48 7.20 15.49
C ALA A 319 -6.28 5.74 15.08
N LEU A 320 -6.34 5.43 13.79
CA LEU A 320 -6.11 4.08 13.27
C LEU A 320 -4.68 3.59 13.48
N ASP A 321 -3.65 4.45 13.30
CA ASP A 321 -2.26 4.09 13.63
C ASP A 321 -2.11 3.69 15.11
N LYS A 322 -2.79 4.40 16.01
CA LYS A 322 -2.81 4.08 17.44
C LYS A 322 -3.57 2.78 17.73
N GLU A 323 -4.72 2.60 17.09
CA GLU A 323 -5.56 1.40 17.25
C GLU A 323 -4.80 0.15 16.82
N ILE A 324 -4.17 0.16 15.62
CA ILE A 324 -3.33 -0.95 15.14
C ILE A 324 -2.20 -1.25 16.13
N THR A 325 -1.53 -0.19 16.64
CA THR A 325 -0.47 -0.35 17.64
C THR A 325 -1.02 -1.00 18.92
N GLN A 326 -2.24 -0.64 19.37
CA GLN A 326 -2.86 -1.22 20.56
C GLN A 326 -3.26 -2.67 20.33
N ILE A 327 -3.90 -3.00 19.21
CA ILE A 327 -4.23 -4.39 18.83
C ILE A 327 -2.98 -5.27 18.88
N MET A 328 -1.87 -4.80 18.28
CA MET A 328 -0.62 -5.56 18.30
C MET A 328 -0.07 -5.75 19.71
N LYS A 329 -0.15 -4.75 20.59
CA LYS A 329 0.25 -4.88 22.01
C LYS A 329 -0.61 -5.88 22.77
N ASP A 330 -1.92 -5.89 22.51
CA ASP A 330 -2.86 -6.83 23.13
C ASP A 330 -2.60 -8.28 22.68
N LEU A 331 -2.02 -8.45 21.50
CA LEU A 331 -1.50 -9.73 20.98
C LEU A 331 -0.10 -10.09 21.52
N GLY A 332 0.43 -9.33 22.48
CA GLY A 332 1.73 -9.59 23.12
C GLY A 332 2.94 -8.99 22.37
N ALA A 333 2.71 -8.11 21.41
CA ALA A 333 3.79 -7.47 20.67
C ALA A 333 4.41 -6.29 21.44
N LYS A 334 5.72 -6.13 21.29
CA LYS A 334 6.46 -4.95 21.73
C LYS A 334 6.84 -4.11 20.52
N GLU A 335 6.47 -2.84 20.51
CA GLU A 335 6.88 -1.89 19.47
C GLU A 335 8.38 -1.59 19.56
N LEU A 336 9.08 -1.53 18.40
CA LEU A 336 10.51 -1.30 18.26
C LEU A 336 10.88 0.16 17.92
#